data_d65e746262ba034104b7d40ba09a7f13
#
_entry.id   d65e746262ba034104b7d40ba09a7f13
#
_cell.length_a   1.000
_cell.length_b   1.000
_cell.length_c   1.000
_cell.angle_alpha   90.00
_cell.angle_beta   90.00
_cell.angle_gamma   90.00
#
_symmetry.space_group_name_H-M   'P 1'
#
loop_
_entity.id
_entity.type
_entity.pdbx_description
1 polymer ?
#
loop_
_entity_poly.entity_id
_entity_poly.type
_entity_poly.pdbx_seq_one_letter_code
_entity_poly.pdbx_strand_id
1 'polypeptide(L)'
;ETLSYAAGGTSISADVFRRRDWQAIFDISYQDVQWVATGEWLTKETWDKYAKEQPTGMVNHHYVKEDWVETALQWPGMMVSTDALPAIDTSIPTNPNIAGTFSRLLGHYVREREVLSLSDALARSSLYQAQWMEQASPVFKNKGRIQRGADADLVIFDAQTIAANAVYGDPYLKPTGMLHVLVAGELVVQNGLPVEGPAPGQKLLGSVSQ
;
A
#
# COMPACT_ATOMS: atom_id res chain seq x y z
N GLU A 1 -4.03 -2.21 -11.48
CA GLU A 1 -3.93 -2.23 -10.01
C GLU A 1 -4.58 -1.02 -9.38
N THR A 2 -4.90 -1.10 -8.10
CA THR A 2 -5.45 0.01 -7.31
C THR A 2 -4.84 0.04 -5.91
N LEU A 3 -4.85 1.21 -5.30
CA LEU A 3 -4.44 1.42 -3.91
C LEU A 3 -5.67 1.35 -3.00
N SER A 4 -5.46 1.11 -1.72
CA SER A 4 -6.51 1.14 -0.69
C SER A 4 -6.63 2.47 0.05
N TYR A 5 -5.75 3.43 -0.23
CA TYR A 5 -5.79 4.79 0.30
C TYR A 5 -6.06 5.80 -0.80
N ALA A 6 -6.85 6.81 -0.49
CA ALA A 6 -7.41 7.74 -1.46
C ALA A 6 -6.57 9.03 -1.63
N ALA A 7 -5.26 8.89 -1.85
CA ALA A 7 -4.40 10.01 -2.24
C ALA A 7 -3.24 9.54 -3.09
N GLY A 8 -2.78 10.39 -3.99
CA GLY A 8 -1.52 10.20 -4.69
C GLY A 8 -0.36 10.77 -3.88
N GLY A 9 0.79 10.08 -3.90
CA GLY A 9 2.02 10.55 -3.26
C GLY A 9 3.13 10.75 -4.28
N THR A 10 3.73 11.97 -4.33
CA THR A 10 4.85 12.24 -5.23
C THR A 10 5.67 13.45 -4.75
N SER A 11 6.79 13.72 -5.42
CA SER A 11 7.57 14.93 -5.15
C SER A 11 6.79 16.20 -5.49
N ILE A 12 6.94 17.24 -4.67
CA ILE A 12 6.36 18.58 -4.96
C ILE A 12 6.83 19.15 -6.30
N SER A 13 7.99 18.73 -6.79
CA SER A 13 8.54 19.13 -8.09
C SER A 13 8.19 18.19 -9.25
N ALA A 14 7.32 17.22 -9.04
CA ALA A 14 6.89 16.29 -10.09
C ALA A 14 6.31 17.04 -11.30
N ASP A 15 6.50 16.48 -12.49
CA ASP A 15 6.10 17.15 -13.75
C ASP A 15 4.61 17.46 -13.80
N VAL A 16 3.78 16.67 -13.15
CA VAL A 16 2.33 16.91 -13.06
C VAL A 16 2.02 18.28 -12.42
N PHE A 17 2.79 18.70 -11.42
CA PHE A 17 2.61 19.98 -10.73
C PHE A 17 3.25 21.18 -11.45
N ARG A 18 4.09 20.95 -12.46
CA ARG A 18 4.61 21.99 -13.34
C ARG A 18 3.59 22.50 -14.36
N ARG A 19 2.50 21.74 -14.56
CA ARG A 19 1.39 22.17 -15.40
C ARG A 19 0.61 23.27 -14.69
N ARG A 20 0.31 24.34 -15.42
CA ARG A 20 -0.44 25.50 -14.87
C ARG A 20 -1.87 25.16 -14.43
N ASP A 21 -2.42 24.08 -14.97
CA ASP A 21 -3.80 23.64 -14.80
C ASP A 21 -3.93 22.41 -13.90
N TRP A 22 -2.88 22.01 -13.16
CA TRP A 22 -2.90 20.78 -12.35
C TRP A 22 -4.04 20.76 -11.33
N GLN A 23 -4.38 21.91 -10.74
CA GLN A 23 -5.49 22.01 -9.78
C GLN A 23 -6.83 21.71 -10.46
N ALA A 24 -7.05 22.21 -11.67
CA ALA A 24 -8.26 21.93 -12.43
C ALA A 24 -8.31 20.47 -12.92
N ILE A 25 -7.15 19.88 -13.27
CA ILE A 25 -7.06 18.48 -13.72
C ILE A 25 -7.45 17.52 -12.59
N PHE A 26 -6.96 17.79 -11.37
CA PHE A 26 -7.25 16.96 -10.20
C PHE A 26 -8.51 17.36 -9.44
N ASP A 27 -9.14 18.50 -9.82
CA ASP A 27 -10.29 19.09 -9.10
C ASP A 27 -9.98 19.32 -7.60
N ILE A 28 -8.78 19.85 -7.31
CA ILE A 28 -8.29 20.14 -5.96
C ILE A 28 -7.62 21.51 -5.88
N SER A 29 -7.39 21.97 -4.66
CA SER A 29 -6.65 23.18 -4.31
C SER A 29 -5.34 22.86 -3.58
N TYR A 30 -4.55 23.88 -3.22
CA TYR A 30 -3.41 23.69 -2.32
C TYR A 30 -3.81 23.10 -0.97
N GLN A 31 -5.02 23.41 -0.47
CA GLN A 31 -5.53 22.94 0.82
C GLN A 31 -5.88 21.45 0.83
N ASP A 32 -5.93 20.81 -0.35
CA ASP A 32 -6.13 19.37 -0.51
C ASP A 32 -4.78 18.63 -0.67
N VAL A 33 -3.68 19.34 -0.46
CA VAL A 33 -2.33 18.77 -0.52
C VAL A 33 -1.66 18.84 0.84
N GLN A 34 -1.10 17.71 1.25
CA GLN A 34 -0.45 17.55 2.55
C GLN A 34 1.06 17.36 2.37
N TRP A 35 1.86 18.12 3.14
CA TRP A 35 3.31 17.90 3.21
C TRP A 35 3.62 16.64 4.02
N VAL A 36 4.25 15.66 3.39
CA VAL A 36 4.44 14.34 4.00
C VAL A 36 5.32 14.39 5.24
N ALA A 37 6.35 15.26 5.26
CA ALA A 37 7.31 15.31 6.37
C ALA A 37 6.70 15.77 7.71
N THR A 38 5.64 16.57 7.69
CA THR A 38 5.03 17.14 8.91
C THR A 38 3.54 16.85 9.05
N GLY A 39 2.88 16.36 7.99
CA GLY A 39 1.42 16.23 7.94
C GLY A 39 0.68 17.57 7.74
N GLU A 40 1.40 18.67 7.47
CA GLU A 40 0.81 19.99 7.26
C GLU A 40 -0.01 20.05 5.96
N TRP A 41 -1.23 20.57 6.04
CA TRP A 41 -2.03 20.92 4.86
C TRP A 41 -1.53 22.24 4.28
N LEU A 42 -1.28 22.26 2.97
CA LEU A 42 -0.59 23.37 2.33
C LEU A 42 -1.52 24.54 2.00
N THR A 43 -0.95 25.72 2.01
CA THR A 43 -1.46 26.94 1.37
C THR A 43 -0.61 27.23 0.13
N LYS A 44 -1.00 28.22 -0.65
CA LYS A 44 -0.15 28.66 -1.79
C LYS A 44 1.24 29.12 -1.30
N GLU A 45 1.29 29.83 -0.17
CA GLU A 45 2.53 30.35 0.41
C GLU A 45 3.45 29.21 0.85
N THR A 46 2.92 28.22 1.57
CA THR A 46 3.72 27.08 2.03
C THR A 46 4.11 26.16 0.88
N TRP A 47 3.25 26.01 -0.12
CA TRP A 47 3.61 25.33 -1.39
C TRP A 47 4.81 26.00 -2.07
N ASP A 48 4.74 27.32 -2.33
CA ASP A 48 5.82 28.06 -3.00
C ASP A 48 7.13 27.99 -2.19
N LYS A 49 7.03 28.05 -0.86
CA LYS A 49 8.16 27.89 0.05
C LYS A 49 8.80 26.52 -0.11
N TYR A 50 8.03 25.44 0.06
CA TYR A 50 8.59 24.08 0.00
C TYR A 50 9.06 23.70 -1.39
N ALA A 51 8.38 24.12 -2.44
CA ALA A 51 8.81 23.89 -3.82
C ALA A 51 10.19 24.54 -4.11
N LYS A 52 10.51 25.65 -3.45
CA LYS A 52 11.81 26.34 -3.56
C LYS A 52 12.87 25.74 -2.64
N GLU A 53 12.53 25.49 -1.37
CA GLU A 53 13.49 25.12 -0.33
C GLU A 53 13.76 23.61 -0.28
N GLN A 54 12.76 22.79 -0.62
CA GLN A 54 12.78 21.34 -0.56
C GLN A 54 12.14 20.69 -1.80
N PRO A 55 12.68 20.93 -3.00
CA PRO A 55 12.03 20.52 -4.27
C PRO A 55 11.88 18.99 -4.43
N THR A 56 12.62 18.19 -3.70
CA THR A 56 12.51 16.71 -3.69
C THR A 56 11.55 16.20 -2.61
N GLY A 57 11.03 17.10 -1.77
CA GLY A 57 10.11 16.71 -0.70
C GLY A 57 8.79 16.15 -1.24
N MET A 58 8.20 15.26 -0.47
CA MET A 58 6.99 14.53 -0.85
C MET A 58 5.73 15.25 -0.42
N VAL A 59 4.71 15.18 -1.26
CA VAL A 59 3.35 15.62 -0.97
C VAL A 59 2.36 14.47 -1.20
N ASN A 60 1.32 14.42 -0.38
CA ASN A 60 0.11 13.65 -0.64
C ASN A 60 -0.95 14.61 -1.19
N HIS A 61 -1.46 14.35 -2.40
CA HIS A 61 -2.52 15.13 -3.01
C HIS A 61 -3.81 14.30 -3.03
N HIS A 62 -4.83 14.81 -2.33
CA HIS A 62 -6.06 14.08 -2.00
C HIS A 62 -7.12 14.29 -3.08
N TYR A 63 -6.85 13.85 -4.32
CA TYR A 63 -7.75 13.97 -5.46
C TYR A 63 -8.62 12.73 -5.68
N VAL A 64 -8.20 11.58 -5.17
CA VAL A 64 -8.94 10.32 -5.33
C VAL A 64 -10.12 10.32 -4.35
N LYS A 65 -11.30 10.04 -4.87
CA LYS A 65 -12.52 9.90 -4.04
C LYS A 65 -12.67 8.46 -3.59
N GLU A 66 -13.22 8.25 -2.41
CA GLU A 66 -13.38 6.91 -1.82
C GLU A 66 -14.26 6.00 -2.70
N ASP A 67 -15.32 6.52 -3.31
CA ASP A 67 -16.19 5.80 -4.25
C ASP A 67 -15.46 5.36 -5.53
N TRP A 68 -14.43 6.07 -5.94
CA TRP A 68 -13.57 5.65 -7.06
C TRP A 68 -12.73 4.43 -6.69
N VAL A 69 -12.21 4.38 -5.46
CA VAL A 69 -11.48 3.22 -4.95
C VAL A 69 -12.41 2.02 -4.87
N GLU A 70 -13.63 2.20 -4.33
CA GLU A 70 -14.66 1.15 -4.28
C GLU A 70 -15.00 0.62 -5.67
N THR A 71 -15.21 1.51 -6.63
CA THR A 71 -15.46 1.14 -8.03
C THR A 71 -14.31 0.36 -8.64
N ALA A 72 -13.08 0.81 -8.42
CA ALA A 72 -11.88 0.13 -8.90
C ALA A 72 -11.73 -1.25 -8.26
N LEU A 73 -11.96 -1.36 -6.95
CA LEU A 73 -11.89 -2.63 -6.24
C LEU A 73 -12.92 -3.66 -6.76
N GLN A 74 -14.08 -3.23 -7.20
CA GLN A 74 -15.11 -4.11 -7.78
C GLN A 74 -14.80 -4.57 -9.21
N TRP A 75 -13.86 -3.92 -9.89
CA TRP A 75 -13.54 -4.27 -11.28
C TRP A 75 -12.95 -5.68 -11.38
N PRO A 76 -13.43 -6.51 -12.33
CA PRO A 76 -12.93 -7.88 -12.49
C PRO A 76 -11.43 -7.93 -12.74
N GLY A 77 -10.70 -8.77 -11.99
CA GLY A 77 -9.26 -8.94 -12.14
C GLY A 77 -8.41 -7.78 -11.56
N MET A 78 -9.03 -6.79 -10.92
CA MET A 78 -8.28 -5.74 -10.24
C MET A 78 -7.38 -6.33 -9.15
N MET A 79 -6.13 -5.91 -9.10
CA MET A 79 -5.16 -6.30 -8.08
C MET A 79 -4.89 -5.11 -7.15
N VAL A 80 -4.65 -5.39 -5.87
CA VAL A 80 -4.31 -4.36 -4.88
C VAL A 80 -2.81 -4.24 -4.76
N SER A 81 -2.31 -3.01 -4.84
CA SER A 81 -0.90 -2.65 -4.72
C SER A 81 -0.69 -1.72 -3.52
N THR A 82 0.53 -1.67 -3.00
CA THR A 82 0.90 -0.74 -1.93
C THR A 82 1.43 0.58 -2.47
N ASP A 83 2.14 0.55 -3.60
CA ASP A 83 2.93 1.70 -4.09
C ASP A 83 3.79 2.33 -2.98
N ALA A 84 4.19 1.52 -2.02
CA ALA A 84 4.96 1.97 -0.87
C ALA A 84 6.44 2.08 -1.22
N LEU A 85 7.04 3.22 -0.89
CA LEU A 85 8.49 3.37 -0.99
C LEU A 85 9.15 2.63 0.18
N PRO A 86 10.27 1.92 -0.07
CA PRO A 86 11.04 1.30 1.00
C PRO A 86 11.48 2.34 2.03
N ALA A 87 11.22 2.08 3.30
CA ALA A 87 11.72 2.87 4.42
C ALA A 87 12.68 2.00 5.24
N ILE A 88 13.87 2.54 5.52
CA ILE A 88 14.89 1.83 6.30
C ILE A 88 14.52 1.87 7.79
N ASP A 89 13.87 2.94 8.21
CA ASP A 89 13.38 3.15 9.57
C ASP A 89 12.15 4.09 9.59
N THR A 90 11.54 4.23 10.74
CA THR A 90 10.31 5.03 10.92
C THR A 90 10.53 6.54 10.96
N SER A 91 11.78 7.02 10.87
CA SER A 91 12.07 8.46 10.76
C SER A 91 11.88 8.99 9.33
N ILE A 92 11.77 8.10 8.34
CA ILE A 92 11.57 8.47 6.94
C ILE A 92 10.10 8.82 6.71
N PRO A 93 9.78 10.07 6.35
CA PRO A 93 8.41 10.45 6.03
C PRO A 93 7.88 9.67 4.82
N THR A 94 6.67 9.12 4.94
CA THR A 94 6.04 8.33 3.89
C THR A 94 4.51 8.41 3.99
N ASN A 95 3.81 7.64 3.16
CA ASN A 95 2.36 7.54 3.21
C ASN A 95 1.91 6.25 3.95
N PRO A 96 0.65 6.16 4.37
CA PRO A 96 0.15 5.02 5.16
C PRO A 96 0.09 3.69 4.40
N ASN A 97 0.27 3.69 3.09
CA ASN A 97 0.28 2.47 2.29
C ASN A 97 1.33 1.47 2.75
N ILE A 98 2.45 1.96 3.33
CA ILE A 98 3.56 1.12 3.79
C ILE A 98 3.14 0.10 4.86
N ALA A 99 2.22 0.48 5.75
CA ALA A 99 1.79 -0.38 6.85
C ALA A 99 0.30 -0.76 6.79
N GLY A 100 -0.52 0.01 6.08
CA GLY A 100 -1.98 -0.11 6.17
C GLY A 100 -2.69 -0.74 4.98
N THR A 101 -2.07 -0.88 3.81
CA THR A 101 -2.78 -1.25 2.58
C THR A 101 -3.66 -2.49 2.72
N PHE A 102 -3.11 -3.63 3.11
CA PHE A 102 -3.87 -4.88 3.15
C PHE A 102 -4.81 -4.97 4.34
N SER A 103 -4.43 -4.41 5.49
CA SER A 103 -5.31 -4.34 6.65
C SER A 103 -6.49 -3.38 6.44
N ARG A 104 -6.30 -2.27 5.68
CA ARG A 104 -7.38 -1.41 5.24
C ARG A 104 -8.32 -2.13 4.26
N LEU A 105 -7.77 -2.86 3.29
CA LEU A 105 -8.57 -3.66 2.38
C LEU A 105 -9.50 -4.61 3.14
N LEU A 106 -8.94 -5.37 4.08
CA LEU A 106 -9.68 -6.40 4.81
C LEU A 106 -10.63 -5.81 5.87
N GLY A 107 -10.19 -4.77 6.60
CA GLY A 107 -11.01 -4.12 7.63
C GLY A 107 -12.06 -3.20 7.02
N HIS A 108 -11.62 -2.22 6.25
CA HIS A 108 -12.50 -1.18 5.76
C HIS A 108 -13.35 -1.64 4.58
N TYR A 109 -12.76 -2.13 3.47
CA TYR A 109 -13.54 -2.44 2.27
C TYR A 109 -14.27 -3.79 2.33
N VAL A 110 -13.76 -4.77 3.08
CA VAL A 110 -14.45 -6.06 3.24
C VAL A 110 -15.45 -6.00 4.38
N ARG A 111 -14.98 -5.74 5.63
CA ARG A 111 -15.84 -5.86 6.82
C ARG A 111 -16.79 -4.70 7.01
N GLU A 112 -16.33 -3.44 6.83
CA GLU A 112 -17.14 -2.26 7.18
C GLU A 112 -17.98 -1.77 6.01
N ARG A 113 -17.43 -1.77 4.80
CA ARG A 113 -18.08 -1.25 3.60
C ARG A 113 -18.73 -2.34 2.73
N GLU A 114 -18.41 -3.60 2.97
CA GLU A 114 -18.94 -4.76 2.22
C GLU A 114 -18.78 -4.64 0.68
N VAL A 115 -17.72 -3.95 0.24
CA VAL A 115 -17.41 -3.72 -1.18
C VAL A 115 -17.00 -5.00 -1.89
N LEU A 116 -16.30 -5.88 -1.17
CA LEU A 116 -15.78 -7.17 -1.64
C LEU A 116 -16.09 -8.28 -0.64
N SER A 117 -16.23 -9.51 -1.13
CA SER A 117 -16.13 -10.66 -0.26
C SER A 117 -14.69 -10.85 0.27
N LEU A 118 -14.54 -11.50 1.43
CA LEU A 118 -13.21 -11.80 1.96
C LEU A 118 -12.38 -12.64 0.98
N SER A 119 -12.97 -13.61 0.31
CA SER A 119 -12.29 -14.44 -0.68
C SER A 119 -11.79 -13.64 -1.88
N ASP A 120 -12.59 -12.69 -2.37
CA ASP A 120 -12.19 -11.81 -3.48
C ASP A 120 -11.05 -10.88 -3.07
N ALA A 121 -11.12 -10.30 -1.87
CA ALA A 121 -10.06 -9.44 -1.36
C ALA A 121 -8.73 -10.20 -1.21
N LEU A 122 -8.76 -11.43 -0.71
CA LEU A 122 -7.58 -12.28 -0.59
C LEU A 122 -7.00 -12.65 -1.96
N ALA A 123 -7.86 -12.97 -2.94
CA ALA A 123 -7.41 -13.25 -4.31
C ALA A 123 -6.73 -12.03 -4.95
N ARG A 124 -7.29 -10.82 -4.76
CA ARG A 124 -6.78 -9.54 -5.27
C ARG A 124 -5.50 -9.08 -4.58
N SER A 125 -5.21 -9.58 -3.39
CA SER A 125 -4.00 -9.22 -2.61
C SER A 125 -2.86 -10.22 -2.77
N SER A 126 -3.09 -11.37 -3.40
CA SER A 126 -2.14 -12.49 -3.35
C SER A 126 -2.17 -13.35 -4.60
N LEU A 127 -3.29 -14.05 -4.86
CA LEU A 127 -3.37 -15.05 -5.92
C LEU A 127 -3.23 -14.43 -7.32
N TYR A 128 -3.90 -13.32 -7.59
CA TYR A 128 -3.89 -12.70 -8.93
C TYR A 128 -2.51 -12.16 -9.28
N GLN A 129 -1.79 -11.56 -8.32
CA GLN A 129 -0.42 -11.12 -8.52
C GLN A 129 0.51 -12.30 -8.84
N ALA A 130 0.37 -13.41 -8.07
CA ALA A 130 1.17 -14.60 -8.31
C ALA A 130 0.88 -15.19 -9.71
N GLN A 131 -0.38 -15.33 -10.09
CA GLN A 131 -0.77 -15.82 -11.42
C GLN A 131 -0.25 -14.93 -12.57
N TRP A 132 -0.31 -13.60 -12.38
CA TRP A 132 0.25 -12.67 -13.35
C TRP A 132 1.76 -12.86 -13.52
N MET A 133 2.49 -13.00 -12.42
CA MET A 133 3.94 -13.18 -12.40
C MET A 133 4.40 -14.57 -12.86
N GLU A 134 3.55 -15.58 -12.89
CA GLU A 134 3.84 -16.89 -13.45
C GLU A 134 4.31 -16.84 -14.91
N GLN A 135 3.87 -15.82 -15.65
CA GLN A 135 4.32 -15.58 -17.04
C GLN A 135 5.79 -15.15 -17.12
N ALA A 136 6.29 -14.47 -16.08
CA ALA A 136 7.68 -14.00 -16.00
C ALA A 136 8.60 -15.04 -15.34
N SER A 137 8.08 -15.83 -14.39
CA SER A 137 8.86 -16.86 -13.71
C SER A 137 7.98 -17.97 -13.14
N PRO A 138 8.28 -19.26 -13.46
CA PRO A 138 7.54 -20.41 -12.95
C PRO A 138 7.53 -20.53 -11.41
N VAL A 139 8.45 -19.90 -10.71
CA VAL A 139 8.57 -19.90 -9.25
C VAL A 139 7.29 -19.35 -8.59
N PHE A 140 6.60 -18.43 -9.26
CA PHE A 140 5.35 -17.84 -8.76
C PHE A 140 4.17 -18.83 -8.70
N LYS A 141 4.30 -20.03 -9.32
CA LYS A 141 3.31 -21.11 -9.16
C LYS A 141 3.19 -21.60 -7.71
N ASN A 142 4.21 -21.37 -6.90
CA ASN A 142 4.23 -21.72 -5.49
C ASN A 142 3.85 -20.56 -4.55
N LYS A 143 3.49 -19.38 -5.09
CA LYS A 143 3.16 -18.18 -4.34
C LYS A 143 1.66 -17.88 -4.38
N GLY A 144 1.20 -17.10 -3.42
CA GLY A 144 -0.16 -16.55 -3.39
C GLY A 144 -1.27 -17.57 -3.15
N ARG A 145 -0.96 -18.77 -2.67
CA ARG A 145 -1.93 -19.86 -2.50
C ARG A 145 -1.57 -20.79 -1.33
N ILE A 146 -2.58 -21.36 -0.72
CA ILE A 146 -2.41 -22.43 0.28
C ILE A 146 -2.66 -23.76 -0.40
N GLN A 147 -1.61 -24.48 -0.73
CA GLN A 147 -1.67 -25.80 -1.34
C GLN A 147 -0.42 -26.61 -0.95
N ARG A 148 -0.53 -27.95 -1.03
CA ARG A 148 0.61 -28.84 -0.76
C ARG A 148 1.74 -28.57 -1.78
N GLY A 149 2.95 -28.30 -1.26
CA GLY A 149 4.14 -28.00 -2.07
C GLY A 149 4.30 -26.53 -2.44
N ALA A 150 3.37 -25.64 -2.04
CA ALA A 150 3.56 -24.20 -2.14
C ALA A 150 4.48 -23.69 -1.03
N ASP A 151 5.04 -22.49 -1.25
CA ASP A 151 5.86 -21.82 -0.24
C ASP A 151 5.00 -21.42 0.96
N ALA A 152 5.57 -21.56 2.14
CA ALA A 152 4.88 -21.23 3.39
C ALA A 152 5.01 -19.73 3.73
N ASP A 153 4.58 -18.88 2.81
CA ASP A 153 4.39 -17.42 3.04
C ASP A 153 2.94 -17.23 3.47
N LEU A 154 2.71 -17.12 4.78
CA LEU A 154 1.38 -17.16 5.36
C LEU A 154 1.10 -15.94 6.23
N VAL A 155 -0.14 -15.47 6.19
CA VAL A 155 -0.65 -14.43 7.09
C VAL A 155 -1.81 -15.02 7.88
N ILE A 156 -1.76 -14.87 9.20
CA ILE A 156 -2.82 -15.26 10.13
C ILE A 156 -3.37 -14.00 10.77
N PHE A 157 -4.65 -13.76 10.59
CA PHE A 157 -5.31 -12.55 11.12
C PHE A 157 -6.72 -12.89 11.62
N ASP A 158 -7.24 -12.05 12.49
CA ASP A 158 -8.63 -12.10 12.93
C ASP A 158 -9.50 -11.23 12.02
N ALA A 159 -10.36 -11.85 11.23
CA ALA A 159 -11.24 -11.16 10.28
C ALA A 159 -12.26 -10.23 10.98
N GLN A 160 -12.57 -10.44 12.26
CA GLN A 160 -13.50 -9.60 13.01
C GLN A 160 -12.84 -8.32 13.52
N THR A 161 -11.52 -8.31 13.69
CA THR A 161 -10.79 -7.19 14.30
C THR A 161 -9.75 -6.55 13.39
N ILE A 162 -9.42 -7.17 12.23
CA ILE A 162 -8.42 -6.62 11.32
C ILE A 162 -8.77 -5.19 10.91
N ALA A 163 -7.85 -4.25 11.13
CA ALA A 163 -8.01 -2.85 10.78
C ALA A 163 -6.65 -2.19 10.54
N ALA A 164 -6.61 -1.24 9.61
CA ALA A 164 -5.47 -0.35 9.44
C ALA A 164 -5.54 0.77 10.47
N ASN A 165 -4.44 1.01 11.17
CA ASN A 165 -4.27 2.15 12.06
C ASN A 165 -3.40 3.24 11.42
N ALA A 166 -2.62 2.88 10.39
CA ALA A 166 -1.79 3.83 9.65
C ALA A 166 -2.66 4.88 8.94
N VAL A 167 -2.31 6.15 9.13
CA VAL A 167 -2.98 7.32 8.57
C VAL A 167 -1.97 8.28 7.96
N TYR A 168 -2.43 9.23 7.14
CA TYR A 168 -1.58 10.32 6.67
C TYR A 168 -1.12 11.16 7.87
N GLY A 169 0.18 11.37 7.99
CA GLY A 169 0.81 12.00 9.16
C GLY A 169 1.31 11.02 10.23
N ASP A 170 0.77 9.80 10.30
CA ASP A 170 1.29 8.71 11.15
C ASP A 170 1.25 7.36 10.39
N PRO A 171 2.15 7.17 9.42
CA PRO A 171 2.08 6.08 8.45
C PRO A 171 2.55 4.72 8.98
N TYR A 172 3.21 4.67 10.14
CA TYR A 172 3.86 3.47 10.67
C TYR A 172 3.06 2.75 11.76
N LEU A 173 1.85 3.22 12.05
CA LEU A 173 1.00 2.56 13.04
C LEU A 173 0.69 1.13 12.62
N LYS A 174 0.94 0.21 13.53
CA LYS A 174 0.71 -1.22 13.30
C LYS A 174 -0.78 -1.52 13.17
N PRO A 175 -1.19 -2.44 12.28
CA PRO A 175 -2.59 -2.85 12.16
C PRO A 175 -3.06 -3.59 13.41
N THR A 176 -4.33 -3.46 13.72
CA THR A 176 -5.04 -4.34 14.68
C THR A 176 -5.40 -5.66 14.00
N GLY A 177 -5.54 -6.74 14.77
CA GLY A 177 -6.03 -8.04 14.27
C GLY A 177 -5.04 -8.84 13.43
N MET A 178 -3.83 -8.32 13.15
CA MET A 178 -2.75 -9.08 12.54
C MET A 178 -2.09 -9.94 13.62
N LEU A 179 -2.17 -11.27 13.52
CA LEU A 179 -1.68 -12.19 14.54
C LEU A 179 -0.28 -12.70 14.22
N HIS A 180 -0.12 -13.37 13.09
CA HIS A 180 1.16 -13.95 12.70
C HIS A 180 1.44 -13.75 11.22
N VAL A 181 2.72 -13.60 10.88
CA VAL A 181 3.21 -13.64 9.50
C VAL A 181 4.38 -14.62 9.44
N LEU A 182 4.32 -15.54 8.48
CA LEU A 182 5.39 -16.46 8.16
C LEU A 182 5.93 -16.14 6.75
N VAL A 183 7.23 -16.21 6.62
CA VAL A 183 7.93 -16.11 5.32
C VAL A 183 8.83 -17.33 5.19
N ALA A 184 8.69 -18.08 4.13
CA ALA A 184 9.40 -19.35 3.91
C ALA A 184 9.25 -20.34 5.11
N GLY A 185 8.12 -20.30 5.81
CA GLY A 185 7.84 -21.14 6.98
C GLY A 185 8.36 -20.61 8.31
N GLU A 186 9.10 -19.49 8.33
CA GLU A 186 9.63 -18.89 9.56
C GLU A 186 8.77 -17.70 10.01
N LEU A 187 8.49 -17.61 11.31
CA LEU A 187 7.75 -16.52 11.90
C LEU A 187 8.56 -15.20 11.82
N VAL A 188 7.99 -14.19 11.18
CA VAL A 188 8.52 -12.82 11.14
C VAL A 188 7.65 -11.83 11.91
N VAL A 189 6.38 -12.21 12.16
CA VAL A 189 5.48 -11.50 13.09
C VAL A 189 4.81 -12.54 13.97
N GLN A 190 4.81 -12.34 15.29
CA GLN A 190 4.15 -13.15 16.28
C GLN A 190 3.32 -12.28 17.23
N ASN A 191 2.02 -12.61 17.40
CA ASN A 191 1.08 -11.84 18.22
C ASN A 191 1.07 -10.33 17.85
N GLY A 192 1.15 -10.02 16.55
CA GLY A 192 1.16 -8.65 16.03
C GLY A 192 2.48 -7.88 16.22
N LEU A 193 3.52 -8.54 16.72
CA LEU A 193 4.83 -7.92 16.95
C LEU A 193 5.89 -8.57 16.04
N PRO A 194 6.84 -7.76 15.49
CA PRO A 194 7.98 -8.30 14.76
C PRO A 194 8.79 -9.26 15.61
N VAL A 195 9.26 -10.35 15.01
CA VAL A 195 10.18 -11.30 15.62
C VAL A 195 11.60 -10.88 15.25
N GLU A 196 12.48 -10.76 16.24
CA GLU A 196 13.91 -10.49 16.01
C GLU A 196 14.59 -11.72 15.40
N GLY A 197 15.42 -11.49 14.40
CA GLY A 197 16.16 -12.57 13.73
C GLY A 197 16.53 -12.24 12.30
N PRO A 198 17.19 -13.16 11.57
CA PRO A 198 17.49 -13.00 10.17
C PRO A 198 16.18 -12.94 9.35
N ALA A 199 16.17 -12.09 8.32
CA ALA A 199 15.04 -12.02 7.40
C ALA A 199 15.03 -13.26 6.47
N PRO A 200 14.00 -14.14 6.53
CA PRO A 200 13.97 -15.40 5.76
C PRO A 200 13.56 -15.20 4.30
N GLY A 201 13.30 -13.95 3.88
CA GLY A 201 12.87 -13.62 2.52
C GLY A 201 13.87 -14.09 1.46
N GLN A 202 13.35 -14.72 0.39
CA GLN A 202 14.12 -15.23 -0.72
C GLN A 202 13.99 -14.31 -1.94
N LYS A 203 15.10 -14.05 -2.63
CA LYS A 203 15.08 -13.33 -3.90
C LYS A 203 14.47 -14.23 -4.99
N LEU A 204 13.38 -13.77 -5.60
CA LEU A 204 12.78 -14.44 -6.76
C LEU A 204 13.40 -13.87 -8.04
N LEU A 205 13.97 -14.74 -8.85
CA LEU A 205 14.59 -14.37 -10.13
C LEU A 205 13.66 -14.75 -11.27
N GLY A 206 13.55 -13.88 -12.27
CA GLY A 206 12.92 -14.22 -13.54
C GLY A 206 13.71 -15.30 -14.27
N SER A 207 13.04 -16.09 -15.11
CA SER A 207 13.74 -16.96 -16.07
C SER A 207 14.47 -16.07 -17.08
N VAL A 208 15.79 -16.04 -16.99
CA VAL A 208 16.60 -15.47 -18.08
C VAL A 208 16.51 -16.47 -19.23
N SER A 209 15.80 -16.10 -20.31
CA SER A 209 15.94 -16.82 -21.58
C SER A 209 17.40 -16.69 -22.03
N GLN A 210 18.14 -17.80 -21.99
CA GLN A 210 19.44 -17.92 -22.63
C GLN A 210 19.27 -17.83 -24.15
#